data_e3ce618ca9ea23af555f24b6cda0fe91
#
_entry.id   e3ce618ca9ea23af555f24b6cda0fe91
#
_cell.length_a   1.000
_cell.length_b   1.000
_cell.length_c   1.000
_cell.angle_alpha   90.00
_cell.angle_beta   90.00
_cell.angle_gamma   90.00
#
_symmetry.space_group_name_H-M   'P 1'
#
loop_
_entity.id
_entity.type
_entity.pdbx_description
1 polymer ?
#
loop_
_entity_poly.entity_id
_entity_poly.type
_entity_poly.pdbx_seq_one_letter_code
_entity_poly.pdbx_strand_id
1 'polypeptide(L)'
;YALKGNRDNVASMGGGVVTDAKDTFDQSGKPAVSMQMNGPGAKAWEELTGRAYTQKSSIAIVLDNIVYSAPGVSSGPISGGRSEISGNFEIAETKDLANVLRAGKLPAAADIIQSDVVGPSLGQEAVDNGTNSALLGLLLVSLWMMVYYGRAGWYANIALAVNLLFLFGILASLGAVLTLPGIAGIVLTMGTAVDANIIIYERAKEELRSGKTLDEAVIASYSWKGAMRSIVDANVTHILTGAVLFIFGSGPIKGFATTLLIGIITSLFTSIFIARIFIDRRILQGGKLSFVTNF
;
A
#
# COMPACT_ATOMS: atom_id res chain seq x y z
N TYR A 1 -31.90 2.85 24.61
CA TYR A 1 -33.09 2.00 24.35
C TYR A 1 -33.00 0.76 25.22
N ALA A 2 -34.11 0.35 25.87
CA ALA A 2 -34.21 -0.92 26.56
C ALA A 2 -34.69 -1.96 25.52
N LEU A 3 -33.85 -2.94 25.18
CA LEU A 3 -34.21 -4.03 24.29
C LEU A 3 -34.92 -5.12 25.07
N LYS A 4 -35.99 -5.66 24.49
CA LYS A 4 -36.64 -6.85 25.03
C LYS A 4 -35.78 -8.04 24.66
N GLY A 5 -35.16 -8.66 25.66
CA GLY A 5 -34.33 -9.87 25.45
C GLY A 5 -35.15 -11.06 24.99
N ASN A 6 -34.57 -11.89 24.13
CA ASN A 6 -35.10 -13.21 23.80
C ASN A 6 -34.76 -14.21 24.92
N ARG A 7 -35.54 -15.30 25.02
CA ARG A 7 -35.35 -16.31 26.07
C ARG A 7 -33.94 -16.87 26.18
N ASP A 8 -33.25 -16.97 25.01
CA ASP A 8 -31.91 -17.58 24.93
C ASP A 8 -30.80 -16.54 24.75
N ASN A 9 -31.09 -15.27 24.98
CA ASN A 9 -30.17 -14.13 24.74
C ASN A 9 -29.56 -14.09 23.31
N VAL A 10 -30.23 -14.70 22.34
CA VAL A 10 -29.85 -14.78 20.93
C VAL A 10 -30.79 -13.90 20.10
N ALA A 11 -30.26 -13.19 19.12
CA ALA A 11 -31.07 -12.41 18.19
C ALA A 11 -32.05 -13.32 17.41
N SER A 12 -33.28 -12.86 17.20
CA SER A 12 -34.28 -13.61 16.41
C SER A 12 -33.83 -13.85 14.99
N MET A 13 -32.96 -13.01 14.47
CA MET A 13 -32.36 -13.12 13.14
C MET A 13 -30.94 -12.55 13.18
N GLY A 14 -29.97 -13.34 12.75
CA GLY A 14 -28.56 -12.89 12.63
C GLY A 14 -28.32 -12.14 11.32
N GLY A 15 -27.33 -11.25 11.29
CA GLY A 15 -26.98 -10.44 10.12
C GLY A 15 -26.55 -11.26 8.88
N GLY A 16 -26.09 -12.49 9.07
CA GLY A 16 -25.66 -13.36 7.97
C GLY A 16 -26.74 -13.73 6.94
N VAL A 17 -28.02 -13.45 7.24
CA VAL A 17 -29.14 -13.65 6.29
C VAL A 17 -29.30 -12.47 5.32
N VAL A 18 -28.71 -11.30 5.62
CA VAL A 18 -28.71 -10.14 4.72
C VAL A 18 -27.70 -10.38 3.61
N THR A 19 -28.18 -10.44 2.37
CA THR A 19 -27.33 -10.68 1.19
C THR A 19 -26.78 -9.39 0.60
N ASP A 20 -27.55 -8.31 0.65
CA ASP A 20 -27.17 -6.99 0.19
C ASP A 20 -27.92 -5.89 0.96
N ALA A 21 -27.29 -4.73 1.11
CA ALA A 21 -27.91 -3.52 1.64
C ALA A 21 -27.31 -2.29 0.96
N LYS A 22 -28.17 -1.34 0.57
CA LYS A 22 -27.77 -0.13 -0.15
C LYS A 22 -28.52 1.07 0.34
N ASP A 23 -27.84 2.21 0.39
CA ASP A 23 -28.49 3.50 0.49
C ASP A 23 -29.29 3.79 -0.79
N THR A 24 -30.50 4.31 -0.63
CA THR A 24 -31.45 4.61 -1.69
C THR A 24 -32.32 5.80 -1.29
N PHE A 25 -33.29 6.13 -2.10
CA PHE A 25 -34.31 7.12 -1.78
C PHE A 25 -35.68 6.45 -1.79
N ASP A 26 -36.53 6.83 -0.84
CA ASP A 26 -37.92 6.37 -0.79
C ASP A 26 -38.78 7.01 -1.91
N GLN A 27 -40.04 6.61 -2.00
CA GLN A 27 -40.99 7.15 -3.00
C GLN A 27 -41.21 8.68 -2.86
N SER A 28 -40.87 9.25 -1.72
CA SER A 28 -40.95 10.69 -1.45
C SER A 28 -39.66 11.44 -1.71
N GLY A 29 -38.61 10.75 -2.21
CA GLY A 29 -37.29 11.32 -2.45
C GLY A 29 -36.45 11.54 -1.20
N LYS A 30 -36.82 10.95 -0.04
CA LYS A 30 -36.04 11.01 1.20
C LYS A 30 -35.04 9.86 1.27
N PRO A 31 -33.88 10.06 1.92
CA PRO A 31 -32.90 9.01 2.12
C PRO A 31 -33.48 7.80 2.84
N ALA A 32 -33.21 6.59 2.31
CA ALA A 32 -33.69 5.33 2.82
C ALA A 32 -32.64 4.24 2.65
N VAL A 33 -32.78 3.08 3.26
CA VAL A 33 -31.91 1.92 3.09
C VAL A 33 -32.71 0.74 2.58
N SER A 34 -32.34 0.24 1.41
CA SER A 34 -32.88 -1.02 0.86
C SER A 34 -32.01 -2.18 1.32
N MET A 35 -32.64 -3.26 1.79
CA MET A 35 -31.94 -4.50 2.14
C MET A 35 -32.58 -5.71 1.48
N GLN A 36 -31.76 -6.70 1.16
CA GLN A 36 -32.19 -7.98 0.57
C GLN A 36 -31.68 -9.14 1.42
N MET A 37 -32.49 -10.17 1.57
CA MET A 37 -32.22 -11.34 2.39
C MET A 37 -32.25 -12.61 1.56
N ASN A 38 -31.58 -13.66 2.06
CA ASN A 38 -31.69 -15.01 1.50
C ASN A 38 -33.04 -15.67 1.83
N GLY A 39 -33.34 -16.83 1.27
CA GLY A 39 -34.63 -17.52 1.46
C GLY A 39 -35.00 -17.80 2.92
N PRO A 40 -34.10 -18.37 3.76
CA PRO A 40 -34.37 -18.53 5.18
C PRO A 40 -34.58 -17.20 5.90
N GLY A 41 -33.80 -16.17 5.58
CA GLY A 41 -33.93 -14.83 6.15
C GLY A 41 -35.27 -14.17 5.79
N ALA A 42 -35.73 -14.33 4.57
CA ALA A 42 -37.01 -13.79 4.13
C ALA A 42 -38.21 -14.35 4.94
N LYS A 43 -38.21 -15.64 5.27
CA LYS A 43 -39.25 -16.25 6.12
C LYS A 43 -39.16 -15.74 7.57
N ALA A 44 -37.96 -15.69 8.15
CA ALA A 44 -37.73 -15.18 9.49
C ALA A 44 -38.12 -13.69 9.58
N TRP A 45 -37.87 -12.92 8.56
CA TRP A 45 -38.22 -11.50 8.47
C TRP A 45 -39.70 -11.27 8.39
N GLU A 46 -40.42 -12.06 7.59
CA GLU A 46 -41.87 -12.01 7.49
C GLU A 46 -42.54 -12.31 8.84
N GLU A 47 -42.08 -13.34 9.56
CA GLU A 47 -42.57 -13.65 10.90
C GLU A 47 -42.26 -12.55 11.92
N LEU A 48 -41.02 -12.01 11.89
CA LEU A 48 -40.57 -10.96 12.81
C LEU A 48 -41.37 -9.67 12.58
N THR A 49 -41.50 -9.24 11.32
CA THR A 49 -42.26 -8.04 10.96
C THR A 49 -43.78 -8.21 11.23
N GLY A 50 -44.31 -9.40 11.02
CA GLY A 50 -45.69 -9.71 11.37
C GLY A 50 -45.97 -9.60 12.88
N ARG A 51 -45.08 -10.13 13.72
CA ARG A 51 -45.16 -9.96 15.19
C ARG A 51 -44.99 -8.51 15.60
N ALA A 52 -44.02 -7.80 15.03
CA ALA A 52 -43.79 -6.39 15.35
C ALA A 52 -44.97 -5.51 14.98
N TYR A 53 -45.62 -5.76 13.84
CA TYR A 53 -46.84 -5.06 13.39
C TYR A 53 -48.00 -5.29 14.37
N THR A 54 -48.28 -6.55 14.73
CA THR A 54 -49.37 -6.91 15.64
C THR A 54 -49.16 -6.30 17.04
N GLN A 55 -47.92 -6.28 17.52
CA GLN A 55 -47.56 -5.74 18.84
C GLN A 55 -47.28 -4.24 18.84
N LYS A 56 -47.35 -3.56 17.70
CA LYS A 56 -46.97 -2.14 17.51
C LYS A 56 -45.59 -1.84 18.08
N SER A 57 -44.63 -2.76 17.85
CA SER A 57 -43.26 -2.68 18.35
C SER A 57 -42.27 -2.37 17.23
N SER A 58 -41.06 -1.97 17.62
CA SER A 58 -39.97 -1.71 16.69
C SER A 58 -39.02 -2.90 16.64
N ILE A 59 -38.30 -3.04 15.52
CA ILE A 59 -37.25 -4.04 15.31
C ILE A 59 -35.91 -3.33 15.45
N ALA A 60 -35.12 -3.65 16.46
CA ALA A 60 -33.80 -3.06 16.66
C ALA A 60 -32.76 -3.71 15.73
N ILE A 61 -31.97 -2.90 15.05
CA ILE A 61 -30.78 -3.29 14.31
C ILE A 61 -29.60 -3.07 15.22
N VAL A 62 -28.95 -4.17 15.60
CA VAL A 62 -27.87 -4.18 16.61
C VAL A 62 -26.59 -4.73 15.98
N LEU A 63 -25.47 -4.04 16.17
CA LEU A 63 -24.12 -4.51 15.86
C LEU A 63 -23.24 -4.23 17.06
N ASP A 64 -22.45 -5.21 17.48
CA ASP A 64 -21.51 -5.11 18.63
C ASP A 64 -22.15 -4.53 19.92
N ASN A 65 -23.37 -4.99 20.22
CA ASN A 65 -24.18 -4.52 21.36
C ASN A 65 -24.62 -3.06 21.30
N ILE A 66 -24.47 -2.39 20.16
CA ILE A 66 -24.92 -1.02 19.92
C ILE A 66 -26.15 -1.05 19.00
N VAL A 67 -27.21 -0.34 19.40
CA VAL A 67 -28.42 -0.17 18.58
C VAL A 67 -28.20 0.98 17.60
N TYR A 68 -28.11 0.64 16.31
CA TYR A 68 -27.93 1.64 15.24
C TYR A 68 -29.26 2.23 14.79
N SER A 69 -30.30 1.44 14.76
CA SER A 69 -31.64 1.91 14.40
C SER A 69 -32.71 0.98 14.97
N ALA A 70 -33.92 1.48 15.17
CA ALA A 70 -35.07 0.70 15.64
C ALA A 70 -36.35 1.08 14.89
N PRO A 71 -36.45 0.77 13.58
CA PRO A 71 -37.63 1.09 12.79
C PRO A 71 -38.86 0.32 13.25
N GLY A 72 -40.02 0.99 13.17
CA GLY A 72 -41.32 0.34 13.33
C GLY A 72 -41.81 -0.30 12.03
N VAL A 73 -42.74 -1.22 12.11
CA VAL A 73 -43.38 -1.85 10.94
C VAL A 73 -44.75 -1.20 10.70
N SER A 74 -44.92 -0.52 9.56
CA SER A 74 -46.17 0.22 9.22
C SER A 74 -47.12 -0.53 8.33
N SER A 75 -46.62 -1.48 7.52
CA SER A 75 -47.39 -2.10 6.44
C SER A 75 -47.73 -3.62 6.61
N GLY A 76 -47.58 -4.15 7.84
CA GLY A 76 -47.83 -5.58 8.10
C GLY A 76 -46.62 -6.48 7.83
N PRO A 77 -46.82 -7.82 7.72
CA PRO A 77 -45.74 -8.75 7.44
C PRO A 77 -45.04 -8.44 6.11
N ILE A 78 -43.72 -8.36 6.09
CA ILE A 78 -42.95 -8.07 4.87
C ILE A 78 -42.41 -9.39 4.32
N SER A 79 -43.03 -9.87 3.23
CA SER A 79 -42.65 -11.12 2.52
C SER A 79 -41.69 -10.83 1.38
N GLY A 80 -41.05 -11.90 0.85
CA GLY A 80 -40.20 -11.85 -0.34
C GLY A 80 -38.76 -11.40 -0.11
N GLY A 81 -38.34 -11.13 1.14
CA GLY A 81 -36.93 -10.89 1.51
C GLY A 81 -36.34 -9.56 1.05
N ARG A 82 -37.19 -8.66 0.53
CA ARG A 82 -36.80 -7.27 0.28
C ARG A 82 -37.49 -6.36 1.29
N SER A 83 -36.74 -5.45 1.85
CA SER A 83 -37.26 -4.49 2.81
C SER A 83 -36.59 -3.13 2.62
N GLU A 84 -37.35 -2.09 2.89
CA GLU A 84 -36.87 -0.72 2.88
C GLU A 84 -37.03 -0.12 4.28
N ILE A 85 -35.99 0.51 4.75
CA ILE A 85 -35.96 1.25 6.01
C ILE A 85 -36.00 2.71 5.64
N SER A 86 -37.13 3.35 5.85
CA SER A 86 -37.36 4.78 5.57
C SER A 86 -37.60 5.53 6.88
N GLY A 87 -37.34 6.82 6.86
CA GLY A 87 -37.51 7.68 8.02
C GLY A 87 -36.96 9.07 7.75
N ASN A 88 -36.68 9.80 8.82
CA ASN A 88 -36.08 11.12 8.72
C ASN A 88 -34.53 10.99 8.83
N PHE A 89 -33.93 10.31 7.86
CA PHE A 89 -32.50 10.06 7.81
C PHE A 89 -31.78 11.16 7.02
N GLU A 90 -30.54 11.44 7.42
CA GLU A 90 -29.56 12.12 6.57
C GLU A 90 -28.87 11.12 5.63
N ILE A 91 -28.28 11.61 4.52
CA ILE A 91 -27.56 10.76 3.54
C ILE A 91 -26.38 10.01 4.20
N ALA A 92 -25.72 10.66 5.16
CA ALA A 92 -24.63 10.01 5.89
C ALA A 92 -25.12 8.85 6.74
N GLU A 93 -26.26 9.01 7.44
CA GLU A 93 -26.86 7.97 8.29
C GLU A 93 -27.32 6.76 7.49
N THR A 94 -27.89 6.95 6.29
CA THR A 94 -28.30 5.83 5.43
C THR A 94 -27.11 5.05 4.89
N LYS A 95 -26.01 5.73 4.56
CA LYS A 95 -24.75 5.06 4.19
C LYS A 95 -24.17 4.24 5.34
N ASP A 96 -24.13 4.79 6.53
CA ASP A 96 -23.64 4.11 7.71
C ASP A 96 -24.50 2.90 8.05
N LEU A 97 -25.83 3.04 8.03
CA LEU A 97 -26.75 1.95 8.28
C LEU A 97 -26.64 0.83 7.21
N ALA A 98 -26.50 1.21 5.94
CA ALA A 98 -26.27 0.24 4.86
C ALA A 98 -24.94 -0.51 5.04
N ASN A 99 -23.90 0.16 5.51
CA ASN A 99 -22.61 -0.45 5.83
C ASN A 99 -22.71 -1.41 7.02
N VAL A 100 -23.42 -1.02 8.09
CA VAL A 100 -23.68 -1.86 9.27
C VAL A 100 -24.43 -3.13 8.87
N LEU A 101 -25.48 -3.02 8.05
CA LEU A 101 -26.23 -4.18 7.57
C LEU A 101 -25.40 -5.11 6.69
N ARG A 102 -24.47 -4.57 5.87
CA ARG A 102 -23.50 -5.36 5.11
C ARG A 102 -22.44 -6.00 6.00
N ALA A 103 -21.96 -5.29 7.02
CA ALA A 103 -20.98 -5.80 7.97
C ALA A 103 -21.52 -6.94 8.83
N GLY A 104 -22.80 -6.90 9.19
CA GLY A 104 -23.50 -7.99 9.89
C GLY A 104 -23.51 -9.34 9.14
N LYS A 105 -23.11 -9.35 7.87
CA LYS A 105 -22.87 -10.55 7.05
C LYS A 105 -21.58 -11.28 7.40
N LEU A 106 -20.63 -10.62 8.08
CA LEU A 106 -19.36 -11.23 8.42
C LEU A 106 -19.55 -12.34 9.47
N PRO A 107 -19.00 -13.54 9.26
CA PRO A 107 -19.19 -14.69 10.18
C PRO A 107 -18.41 -14.55 11.50
N ALA A 108 -17.54 -13.56 11.62
CA ALA A 108 -16.76 -13.28 12.82
C ALA A 108 -16.68 -11.77 13.06
N ALA A 109 -16.63 -11.36 14.33
CA ALA A 109 -16.33 -9.99 14.69
C ALA A 109 -14.92 -9.61 14.19
N ALA A 110 -14.79 -8.43 13.60
CA ALA A 110 -13.49 -7.88 13.21
C ALA A 110 -13.05 -6.87 14.27
N ASP A 111 -11.90 -7.15 14.89
CA ASP A 111 -11.28 -6.21 15.82
C ASP A 111 -10.34 -5.28 15.03
N ILE A 112 -10.39 -3.99 15.34
CA ILE A 112 -9.44 -3.03 14.80
C ILE A 112 -8.12 -3.23 15.52
N ILE A 113 -7.14 -3.86 14.85
CA ILE A 113 -5.81 -4.12 15.42
C ILE A 113 -5.01 -2.82 15.50
N GLN A 114 -5.17 -1.92 14.52
CA GLN A 114 -4.48 -0.65 14.44
C GLN A 114 -5.32 0.36 13.65
N SER A 115 -5.40 1.58 14.15
CA SER A 115 -6.03 2.71 13.45
C SER A 115 -5.13 3.93 13.62
N ASP A 116 -4.56 4.40 12.51
CA ASP A 116 -3.75 5.62 12.46
C ASP A 116 -4.54 6.70 11.75
N VAL A 117 -4.88 7.78 12.47
CA VAL A 117 -5.56 8.93 11.92
C VAL A 117 -4.57 10.09 11.84
N VAL A 118 -4.17 10.44 10.62
CA VAL A 118 -3.31 11.61 10.36
C VAL A 118 -4.20 12.73 9.83
N GLY A 119 -4.19 13.87 10.50
CA GLY A 119 -4.92 15.04 10.04
C GLY A 119 -4.42 15.51 8.67
N PRO A 120 -5.30 16.10 7.80
CA PRO A 120 -4.91 16.50 6.44
C PRO A 120 -3.71 17.45 6.39
N SER A 121 -3.59 18.36 7.34
CA SER A 121 -2.47 19.31 7.42
C SER A 121 -1.15 18.64 7.76
N LEU A 122 -1.13 17.72 8.73
CA LEU A 122 0.07 16.98 9.11
C LEU A 122 0.49 16.00 8.01
N GLY A 123 -0.47 15.37 7.32
CA GLY A 123 -0.19 14.51 6.19
C GLY A 123 0.46 15.26 5.03
N GLN A 124 -0.07 16.43 4.68
CA GLN A 124 0.47 17.26 3.60
C GLN A 124 1.88 17.77 3.94
N GLU A 125 2.09 18.32 5.14
CA GLU A 125 3.40 18.78 5.59
C GLU A 125 4.45 17.67 5.55
N ALA A 126 4.11 16.46 5.97
CA ALA A 126 5.01 15.32 5.93
C ALA A 126 5.35 14.86 4.50
N VAL A 127 4.38 14.91 3.58
CA VAL A 127 4.61 14.63 2.14
C VAL A 127 5.53 15.69 1.54
N ASP A 128 5.28 16.97 1.80
CA ASP A 128 6.07 18.08 1.27
C ASP A 128 7.51 18.04 1.80
N ASN A 129 7.68 17.85 3.11
CA ASN A 129 9.00 17.72 3.74
C ASN A 129 9.73 16.44 3.26
N GLY A 130 9.03 15.32 3.13
CA GLY A 130 9.57 14.07 2.60
C GLY A 130 10.04 14.22 1.15
N THR A 131 9.23 14.84 0.30
CA THR A 131 9.56 15.09 -1.11
C THR A 131 10.74 16.04 -1.24
N ASN A 132 10.75 17.14 -0.49
CA ASN A 132 11.87 18.10 -0.51
C ASN A 132 13.18 17.44 -0.04
N SER A 133 13.12 16.63 1.02
CA SER A 133 14.29 15.88 1.50
C SER A 133 14.78 14.87 0.47
N ALA A 134 13.88 14.18 -0.21
CA ALA A 134 14.20 13.23 -1.28
C ALA A 134 14.89 13.94 -2.46
N LEU A 135 14.34 15.07 -2.91
CA LEU A 135 14.90 15.85 -3.99
C LEU A 135 16.29 16.41 -3.64
N LEU A 136 16.46 16.92 -2.42
CA LEU A 136 17.76 17.40 -1.94
C LEU A 136 18.78 16.26 -1.89
N GLY A 137 18.41 15.11 -1.32
CA GLY A 137 19.27 13.92 -1.25
C GLY A 137 19.68 13.44 -2.65
N LEU A 138 18.71 13.35 -3.56
CA LEU A 138 18.95 12.98 -4.97
C LEU A 138 19.93 13.93 -5.65
N LEU A 139 19.74 15.23 -5.46
CA LEU A 139 20.61 16.26 -6.04
C LEU A 139 22.04 16.15 -5.50
N LEU A 140 22.19 16.02 -4.18
CA LEU A 140 23.51 15.90 -3.55
C LEU A 140 24.25 14.64 -4.02
N VAL A 141 23.58 13.49 -4.02
CA VAL A 141 24.16 12.22 -4.49
C VAL A 141 24.52 12.29 -5.97
N SER A 142 23.62 12.83 -6.80
CA SER A 142 23.85 12.98 -8.24
C SER A 142 25.04 13.91 -8.53
N LEU A 143 25.13 15.02 -7.82
CA LEU A 143 26.24 15.97 -7.98
C LEU A 143 27.57 15.33 -7.55
N TRP A 144 27.58 14.64 -6.39
CA TRP A 144 28.75 13.91 -5.92
C TRP A 144 29.23 12.88 -6.93
N MET A 145 28.31 12.08 -7.48
CA MET A 145 28.63 11.07 -8.49
C MET A 145 29.24 11.70 -9.75
N MET A 146 28.70 12.82 -10.23
CA MET A 146 29.25 13.50 -11.39
C MET A 146 30.64 14.10 -11.13
N VAL A 147 30.84 14.72 -9.97
CA VAL A 147 32.13 15.32 -9.59
C VAL A 147 33.21 14.26 -9.41
N TYR A 148 32.90 13.18 -8.67
CA TYR A 148 33.88 12.18 -8.29
C TYR A 148 34.15 11.13 -9.39
N TYR A 149 33.12 10.68 -10.12
CA TYR A 149 33.24 9.65 -11.17
C TYR A 149 33.16 10.18 -12.59
N GLY A 150 33.01 11.48 -12.76
CA GLY A 150 32.99 12.12 -14.06
C GLY A 150 31.92 11.52 -15.00
N ARG A 151 32.34 11.04 -16.18
CA ARG A 151 31.40 10.46 -17.17
C ARG A 151 30.74 9.17 -16.70
N ALA A 152 31.42 8.33 -15.93
CA ALA A 152 30.83 7.13 -15.34
C ALA A 152 29.74 7.51 -14.33
N GLY A 153 29.94 8.58 -13.54
CA GLY A 153 28.93 9.13 -12.63
C GLY A 153 27.67 9.59 -13.36
N TRP A 154 27.79 10.14 -14.56
CA TRP A 154 26.61 10.48 -15.39
C TRP A 154 25.77 9.25 -15.73
N TYR A 155 26.42 8.13 -16.08
CA TYR A 155 25.69 6.87 -16.36
C TYR A 155 25.05 6.26 -15.11
N ALA A 156 25.70 6.39 -13.96
CA ALA A 156 25.08 6.00 -12.67
C ALA A 156 23.85 6.84 -12.36
N ASN A 157 23.85 8.14 -12.66
CA ASN A 157 22.70 9.01 -12.48
C ASN A 157 21.53 8.64 -13.41
N ILE A 158 21.81 8.25 -14.66
CA ILE A 158 20.79 7.72 -15.55
C ILE A 158 20.19 6.42 -14.98
N ALA A 159 21.05 5.51 -14.48
CA ALA A 159 20.59 4.29 -13.85
C ALA A 159 19.73 4.57 -12.60
N LEU A 160 20.10 5.58 -11.80
CA LEU A 160 19.32 6.04 -10.65
C LEU A 160 17.96 6.60 -11.06
N ALA A 161 17.89 7.41 -12.11
CA ALA A 161 16.62 7.92 -12.64
C ALA A 161 15.70 6.79 -13.14
N VAL A 162 16.27 5.81 -13.85
CA VAL A 162 15.52 4.62 -14.29
C VAL A 162 15.09 3.76 -13.09
N ASN A 163 15.92 3.66 -12.05
CA ASN A 163 15.54 2.98 -10.80
C ASN A 163 14.32 3.61 -10.14
N LEU A 164 14.29 4.93 -10.01
CA LEU A 164 13.13 5.65 -9.48
C LEU A 164 11.88 5.43 -10.34
N LEU A 165 12.03 5.46 -11.66
CA LEU A 165 10.92 5.19 -12.57
C LEU A 165 10.35 3.77 -12.35
N PHE A 166 11.21 2.75 -12.21
CA PHE A 166 10.78 1.39 -11.93
C PHE A 166 10.15 1.26 -10.55
N LEU A 167 10.74 1.86 -9.54
CA LEU A 167 10.22 1.85 -8.17
C LEU A 167 8.79 2.41 -8.13
N PHE A 168 8.59 3.62 -8.65
CA PHE A 168 7.25 4.23 -8.69
C PHE A 168 6.28 3.48 -9.61
N GLY A 169 6.76 2.98 -10.74
CA GLY A 169 5.95 2.17 -11.66
C GLY A 169 5.45 0.89 -11.02
N ILE A 170 6.28 0.17 -10.29
CA ILE A 170 5.90 -1.06 -9.58
C ILE A 170 4.94 -0.73 -8.42
N LEU A 171 5.24 0.30 -7.61
CA LEU A 171 4.36 0.71 -6.51
C LEU A 171 2.96 1.09 -7.02
N ALA A 172 2.89 1.85 -8.12
CA ALA A 172 1.62 2.23 -8.75
C ALA A 172 0.88 1.01 -9.31
N SER A 173 1.59 0.08 -9.96
CA SER A 173 1.01 -1.15 -10.50
C SER A 173 0.41 -2.06 -9.43
N LEU A 174 1.04 -2.10 -8.25
CA LEU A 174 0.55 -2.88 -7.11
C LEU A 174 -0.58 -2.18 -6.34
N GLY A 175 -0.94 -0.95 -6.70
CA GLY A 175 -1.88 -0.14 -5.92
C GLY A 175 -1.41 0.14 -4.50
N ALA A 176 -0.10 0.17 -4.28
CA ALA A 176 0.48 0.35 -2.95
C ALA A 176 0.20 1.75 -2.41
N VAL A 177 -0.30 1.82 -1.18
CA VAL A 177 -0.49 3.10 -0.49
C VAL A 177 0.85 3.58 0.04
N LEU A 178 1.25 4.78 -0.36
CA LEU A 178 2.48 5.41 0.10
C LEU A 178 2.28 5.97 1.52
N THR A 179 2.86 5.30 2.50
CA THR A 179 2.87 5.74 3.90
C THR A 179 4.06 6.64 4.20
N LEU A 180 4.03 7.42 5.30
CA LEU A 180 5.18 8.24 5.72
C LEU A 180 6.48 7.43 5.87
N PRO A 181 6.49 6.28 6.56
CA PRO A 181 7.66 5.39 6.55
C PRO A 181 8.01 4.86 5.17
N GLY A 182 7.02 4.68 4.27
CA GLY A 182 7.26 4.30 2.88
C GLY A 182 8.07 5.36 2.12
N ILE A 183 7.79 6.65 2.33
CA ILE A 183 8.60 7.75 1.77
C ILE A 183 10.04 7.67 2.30
N ALA A 184 10.22 7.45 3.60
CA ALA A 184 11.55 7.25 4.17
C ALA A 184 12.29 6.05 3.55
N GLY A 185 11.59 4.95 3.26
CA GLY A 185 12.11 3.80 2.52
C GLY A 185 12.60 4.17 1.11
N ILE A 186 11.85 5.01 0.38
CA ILE A 186 12.26 5.52 -0.93
C ILE A 186 13.55 6.34 -0.81
N VAL A 187 13.62 7.26 0.14
CA VAL A 187 14.82 8.10 0.38
C VAL A 187 16.03 7.23 0.70
N LEU A 188 15.87 6.22 1.55
CA LEU A 188 16.92 5.27 1.88
C LEU A 188 17.39 4.49 0.65
N THR A 189 16.46 3.99 -0.16
CA THR A 189 16.82 3.21 -1.35
C THR A 189 17.49 4.05 -2.44
N MET A 190 17.25 5.35 -2.51
CA MET A 190 18.01 6.25 -3.40
C MET A 190 19.50 6.28 -3.04
N GLY A 191 19.83 6.29 -1.76
CA GLY A 191 21.23 6.18 -1.30
C GLY A 191 21.85 4.84 -1.68
N THR A 192 21.19 3.74 -1.32
CA THR A 192 21.70 2.38 -1.58
C THR A 192 21.71 2.02 -3.07
N ALA A 193 20.89 2.66 -3.90
CA ALA A 193 20.87 2.44 -5.35
C ALA A 193 22.17 2.87 -6.05
N VAL A 194 22.92 3.80 -5.46
CA VAL A 194 24.19 4.29 -6.01
C VAL A 194 25.36 3.44 -5.54
N ASP A 195 25.24 2.78 -4.38
CA ASP A 195 26.33 2.02 -3.75
C ASP A 195 26.87 0.90 -4.65
N ALA A 196 25.98 0.18 -5.35
CA ALA A 196 26.40 -0.85 -6.29
C ALA A 196 27.27 -0.29 -7.44
N ASN A 197 26.91 0.89 -7.96
CA ASN A 197 27.69 1.57 -9.00
C ASN A 197 29.04 2.03 -8.44
N ILE A 198 29.10 2.54 -7.22
CA ILE A 198 30.31 2.95 -6.53
C ILE A 198 31.28 1.75 -6.40
N ILE A 199 30.80 0.62 -5.88
CA ILE A 199 31.62 -0.60 -5.72
C ILE A 199 32.18 -1.08 -7.06
N ILE A 200 31.37 -1.07 -8.12
CA ILE A 200 31.80 -1.44 -9.47
C ILE A 200 32.87 -0.48 -9.98
N TYR A 201 32.68 0.83 -9.82
CA TYR A 201 33.61 1.83 -10.34
C TYR A 201 34.93 1.84 -9.56
N GLU A 202 34.89 1.69 -8.24
CA GLU A 202 36.13 1.54 -7.46
C GLU A 202 36.88 0.28 -7.85
N ARG A 203 36.19 -0.83 -8.06
CA ARG A 203 36.83 -2.04 -8.54
C ARG A 203 37.44 -1.87 -9.94
N ALA A 204 36.75 -1.17 -10.85
CA ALA A 204 37.31 -0.84 -12.17
C ALA A 204 38.57 0.02 -12.07
N LYS A 205 38.62 0.99 -11.14
CA LYS A 205 39.83 1.78 -10.87
C LYS A 205 40.99 0.93 -10.36
N GLU A 206 40.73 -0.02 -9.46
CA GLU A 206 41.75 -0.95 -8.97
C GLU A 206 42.35 -1.78 -10.12
N GLU A 207 41.51 -2.32 -10.98
CA GLU A 207 41.93 -3.12 -12.13
C GLU A 207 42.71 -2.28 -13.15
N LEU A 208 42.32 -1.01 -13.38
CA LEU A 208 43.07 -0.07 -14.21
C LEU A 208 44.46 0.25 -13.61
N ARG A 209 44.54 0.44 -12.29
CA ARG A 209 45.81 0.65 -11.58
C ARG A 209 46.74 -0.56 -11.66
N SER A 210 46.18 -1.77 -11.79
CA SER A 210 46.93 -3.00 -12.01
C SER A 210 47.50 -3.16 -13.44
N GLY A 211 47.22 -2.19 -14.32
CA GLY A 211 47.74 -2.17 -15.70
C GLY A 211 46.82 -2.78 -16.73
N LYS A 212 45.59 -3.12 -16.42
CA LYS A 212 44.60 -3.61 -17.37
C LYS A 212 44.10 -2.52 -18.30
N THR A 213 43.68 -2.89 -19.49
CA THR A 213 42.96 -1.98 -20.38
C THR A 213 41.60 -1.62 -19.82
N LEU A 214 40.98 -0.54 -20.33
CA LEU A 214 39.67 -0.09 -19.85
C LEU A 214 38.58 -1.16 -19.99
N ASP A 215 38.59 -1.85 -21.12
CA ASP A 215 37.63 -2.94 -21.38
C ASP A 215 37.82 -4.10 -20.42
N GLU A 216 39.05 -4.59 -20.27
CA GLU A 216 39.36 -5.64 -19.31
C GLU A 216 39.04 -5.28 -17.87
N ALA A 217 39.30 -4.03 -17.46
CA ALA A 217 39.01 -3.54 -16.12
C ALA A 217 37.49 -3.48 -15.86
N VAL A 218 36.69 -3.05 -16.82
CA VAL A 218 35.23 -3.05 -16.73
C VAL A 218 34.68 -4.48 -16.65
N ILE A 219 35.12 -5.36 -17.55
CA ILE A 219 34.70 -6.78 -17.52
C ILE A 219 35.05 -7.42 -16.17
N ALA A 220 36.27 -7.19 -15.69
CA ALA A 220 36.72 -7.74 -14.40
C ALA A 220 35.90 -7.19 -13.22
N SER A 221 35.55 -5.88 -13.23
CA SER A 221 34.75 -5.29 -12.16
C SER A 221 33.34 -5.84 -12.06
N TYR A 222 32.70 -6.17 -13.18
CA TYR A 222 31.37 -6.81 -13.22
C TYR A 222 31.42 -8.34 -13.01
N SER A 223 32.60 -8.93 -12.84
CA SER A 223 32.71 -10.37 -12.61
C SER A 223 32.36 -10.74 -11.16
N TRP A 224 32.06 -12.02 -10.95
CA TRP A 224 31.79 -12.55 -9.59
C TRP A 224 33.00 -12.44 -8.65
N LYS A 225 34.22 -12.51 -9.20
CA LYS A 225 35.45 -12.27 -8.46
C LYS A 225 35.77 -10.78 -8.28
N GLY A 226 35.07 -9.91 -8.99
CA GLY A 226 35.16 -8.46 -8.88
C GLY A 226 34.20 -7.90 -7.83
N ALA A 227 33.35 -6.97 -8.25
CA ALA A 227 32.40 -6.27 -7.37
C ALA A 227 31.13 -7.08 -7.09
N MET A 228 30.73 -8.01 -7.98
CA MET A 228 29.42 -8.64 -7.96
C MET A 228 29.12 -9.37 -6.64
N ARG A 229 30.09 -10.09 -6.10
CA ARG A 229 29.93 -10.81 -4.82
C ARG A 229 29.64 -9.85 -3.68
N SER A 230 30.40 -8.78 -3.54
CA SER A 230 30.20 -7.81 -2.47
C SER A 230 28.86 -7.10 -2.58
N ILE A 231 28.41 -6.80 -3.81
CA ILE A 231 27.10 -6.20 -4.07
C ILE A 231 25.97 -7.15 -3.65
N VAL A 232 26.06 -8.42 -4.04
CA VAL A 232 25.05 -9.42 -3.69
C VAL A 232 25.02 -9.65 -2.18
N ASP A 233 26.16 -9.83 -1.53
CA ASP A 233 26.26 -10.06 -0.09
C ASP A 233 25.65 -8.90 0.72
N ALA A 234 25.95 -7.65 0.35
CA ALA A 234 25.37 -6.47 0.99
C ALA A 234 23.85 -6.40 0.80
N ASN A 235 23.37 -6.64 -0.41
CA ASN A 235 21.95 -6.56 -0.70
C ASN A 235 21.13 -7.72 -0.14
N VAL A 236 21.71 -8.93 -0.01
CA VAL A 236 21.08 -10.05 0.68
C VAL A 236 20.76 -9.69 2.12
N THR A 237 21.69 -9.01 2.82
CA THR A 237 21.44 -8.55 4.20
C THR A 237 20.26 -7.57 4.27
N HIS A 238 20.20 -6.60 3.36
CA HIS A 238 19.09 -5.67 3.28
C HIS A 238 17.75 -6.36 2.91
N ILE A 239 17.77 -7.31 1.97
CA ILE A 239 16.59 -8.09 1.60
C ILE A 239 16.08 -8.92 2.80
N LEU A 240 16.97 -9.57 3.54
CA LEU A 240 16.58 -10.32 4.74
C LEU A 240 15.94 -9.40 5.79
N THR A 241 16.55 -8.25 6.05
CA THR A 241 15.98 -7.26 6.97
C THR A 241 14.61 -6.77 6.49
N GLY A 242 14.49 -6.42 5.22
CA GLY A 242 13.24 -6.00 4.60
C GLY A 242 12.16 -7.10 4.66
N ALA A 243 12.54 -8.37 4.43
CA ALA A 243 11.62 -9.51 4.50
C ALA A 243 11.10 -9.73 5.94
N VAL A 244 11.97 -9.63 6.94
CA VAL A 244 11.56 -9.71 8.36
C VAL A 244 10.59 -8.59 8.70
N LEU A 245 10.89 -7.35 8.30
CA LEU A 245 10.00 -6.21 8.53
C LEU A 245 8.68 -6.35 7.77
N PHE A 246 8.67 -6.96 6.60
CA PHE A 246 7.45 -7.19 5.81
C PHE A 246 6.56 -8.28 6.44
N ILE A 247 7.16 -9.37 6.94
CA ILE A 247 6.43 -10.51 7.52
C ILE A 247 5.88 -10.15 8.91
N PHE A 248 6.71 -9.59 9.78
CA PHE A 248 6.38 -9.32 11.18
C PHE A 248 5.92 -7.89 11.45
N GLY A 249 6.14 -6.96 10.51
CA GLY A 249 5.70 -5.58 10.64
C GLY A 249 4.19 -5.44 10.48
N SER A 250 3.63 -4.41 11.09
CA SER A 250 2.23 -4.02 10.97
C SER A 250 2.12 -2.63 10.31
N GLY A 251 0.99 -2.34 9.67
CA GLY A 251 0.62 -1.03 9.15
C GLY A 251 1.77 -0.25 8.48
N PRO A 252 2.23 0.87 9.08
CA PRO A 252 3.26 1.72 8.50
C PRO A 252 4.61 1.03 8.25
N ILE A 253 5.00 0.08 9.12
CA ILE A 253 6.27 -0.67 8.97
C ILE A 253 6.24 -1.54 7.71
N LYS A 254 5.09 -2.14 7.39
CA LYS A 254 4.91 -2.89 6.15
C LYS A 254 5.07 -2.03 4.91
N GLY A 255 4.56 -0.79 4.95
CA GLY A 255 4.76 0.18 3.87
C GLY A 255 6.23 0.49 3.62
N PHE A 256 7.01 0.76 4.69
CA PHE A 256 8.45 0.93 4.63
C PHE A 256 9.15 -0.31 4.04
N ALA A 257 8.84 -1.49 4.55
CA ALA A 257 9.47 -2.74 4.09
C ALA A 257 9.17 -3.00 2.60
N THR A 258 7.95 -2.71 2.12
CA THR A 258 7.56 -2.86 0.72
C THR A 258 8.40 -1.96 -0.19
N THR A 259 8.51 -0.66 0.14
CA THR A 259 9.31 0.27 -0.65
C THR A 259 10.79 -0.09 -0.63
N LEU A 260 11.32 -0.51 0.52
CA LEU A 260 12.69 -0.98 0.68
C LEU A 260 12.99 -2.20 -0.21
N LEU A 261 12.17 -3.25 -0.14
CA LEU A 261 12.37 -4.48 -0.92
C LEU A 261 12.31 -4.22 -2.43
N ILE A 262 11.29 -3.49 -2.88
CA ILE A 262 11.15 -3.13 -4.30
C ILE A 262 12.35 -2.28 -4.74
N GLY A 263 12.73 -1.27 -3.93
CA GLY A 263 13.85 -0.39 -4.22
C GLY A 263 15.19 -1.13 -4.35
N ILE A 264 15.47 -2.10 -3.49
CA ILE A 264 16.69 -2.93 -3.57
C ILE A 264 16.70 -3.77 -4.84
N ILE A 265 15.58 -4.43 -5.17
CA ILE A 265 15.50 -5.27 -6.37
C ILE A 265 15.67 -4.42 -7.64
N THR A 266 15.00 -3.29 -7.72
CA THR A 266 15.10 -2.38 -8.86
C THR A 266 16.49 -1.74 -8.96
N SER A 267 17.12 -1.40 -7.84
CA SER A 267 18.47 -0.83 -7.82
C SER A 267 19.54 -1.82 -8.29
N LEU A 268 19.45 -3.08 -7.86
CA LEU A 268 20.32 -4.14 -8.36
C LEU A 268 20.20 -4.31 -9.88
N PHE A 269 18.97 -4.33 -10.37
CA PHE A 269 18.72 -4.45 -11.81
C PHE A 269 19.32 -3.27 -12.57
N THR A 270 19.06 -2.04 -12.12
CA THR A 270 19.50 -0.84 -12.85
C THR A 270 21.00 -0.62 -12.78
N SER A 271 21.64 -0.90 -11.65
CA SER A 271 23.10 -0.75 -11.52
C SER A 271 23.87 -1.82 -12.28
N ILE A 272 23.39 -3.06 -12.30
CA ILE A 272 24.09 -4.15 -12.98
C ILE A 272 23.84 -4.11 -14.50
N PHE A 273 22.61 -3.87 -14.94
CA PHE A 273 22.26 -3.96 -16.36
C PHE A 273 22.24 -2.59 -17.05
N ILE A 274 21.51 -1.61 -16.50
CA ILE A 274 21.32 -0.32 -17.18
C ILE A 274 22.62 0.48 -17.23
N ALA A 275 23.30 0.64 -16.08
CA ALA A 275 24.59 1.34 -16.05
C ALA A 275 25.62 0.68 -16.96
N ARG A 276 25.68 -0.65 -16.96
CA ARG A 276 26.59 -1.42 -17.82
C ARG A 276 26.34 -1.20 -19.30
N ILE A 277 25.07 -1.21 -19.76
CA ILE A 277 24.75 -0.97 -21.19
C ILE A 277 25.33 0.36 -21.66
N PHE A 278 25.24 1.42 -20.87
CA PHE A 278 25.79 2.73 -21.24
C PHE A 278 27.32 2.73 -21.26
N ILE A 279 27.95 2.05 -20.30
CA ILE A 279 29.42 1.91 -20.22
C ILE A 279 29.93 1.11 -21.41
N ASP A 280 29.39 -0.09 -21.67
CA ASP A 280 29.79 -0.96 -22.77
C ASP A 280 29.62 -0.24 -24.12
N ARG A 281 28.47 0.43 -24.33
CA ARG A 281 28.24 1.21 -25.55
C ARG A 281 29.28 2.32 -25.73
N ARG A 282 29.73 2.96 -24.66
CA ARG A 282 30.74 4.01 -24.72
C ARG A 282 32.12 3.47 -25.06
N ILE A 283 32.48 2.30 -24.50
CA ILE A 283 33.74 1.61 -24.79
C ILE A 283 33.79 1.18 -26.25
N LEU A 284 32.72 0.57 -26.78
CA LEU A 284 32.61 0.15 -28.17
C LEU A 284 32.75 1.33 -29.16
N GLN A 285 32.36 2.53 -28.78
CA GLN A 285 32.53 3.76 -29.59
C GLN A 285 33.93 4.36 -29.50
N GLY A 286 34.90 3.68 -28.85
CA GLY A 286 36.27 4.18 -28.64
C GLY A 286 36.36 5.41 -27.73
N GLY A 287 35.30 5.65 -26.93
CA GLY A 287 35.22 6.79 -26.04
C GLY A 287 36.02 6.60 -24.77
N LYS A 288 36.81 7.61 -24.38
CA LYS A 288 37.47 7.64 -23.06
C LYS A 288 36.40 7.70 -21.97
N LEU A 289 36.40 6.74 -21.05
CA LEU A 289 35.67 6.77 -19.81
C LEU A 289 36.59 7.31 -18.72
N SER A 290 36.29 8.45 -18.16
CA SER A 290 36.98 8.85 -16.94
C SER A 290 36.19 8.31 -15.76
N PHE A 291 36.79 7.40 -15.01
CA PHE A 291 36.32 7.02 -13.66
C PHE A 291 36.87 7.96 -12.58
N VAL A 292 37.65 8.97 -12.98
CA VAL A 292 38.38 9.82 -12.06
C VAL A 292 38.38 11.24 -12.59
N THR A 293 37.97 12.18 -11.77
CA THR A 293 38.61 13.49 -11.74
C THR A 293 40.03 13.27 -11.24
N ASN A 294 41.01 13.67 -12.05
CA ASN A 294 42.42 13.64 -11.63
C ASN A 294 42.54 14.43 -10.31
N PHE A 295 42.73 13.73 -9.23
CA PHE A 295 43.41 14.19 -8.02
C PHE A 295 44.66 13.35 -7.82
#